data_678054d4483262753b0fca461140a344
#
_entry.id   678054d4483262753b0fca461140a344
#
_cell.length_a   1.000
_cell.length_b   1.000
_cell.length_c   1.000
_cell.angle_alpha   90.00
_cell.angle_beta   90.00
_cell.angle_gamma   90.00
#
_symmetry.space_group_name_H-M   'P 1'
#
loop_
_entity.id
_entity.type
_entity.pdbx_description
1 polymer ?
#
loop_
_entity_poly.entity_id
_entity_poly.type
_entity_poly.pdbx_seq_one_letter_code
_entity_poly.pdbx_strand_id
1 'polypeptide(L)'
;MAPGTSTGSLDQLFDDLGHPNPYVQTEAFLEMVRHHADASLPRLLLMLDHQDVVRRRAAVRALGVFADRAMLPLAAKFHASSDATVRASCVKAYAQIASNRPGIDVPPEAMAALEAALHDDSPVVAISAVMALGQVGRQALPLLLQVCRGKNEAQAVAAVTALAGSDHPDVTACFLELSTAETTDPYVLETVISSLARVADLRMRQA
;
A
#
# COMPACT_ATOMS: atom_id res chain seq x y z
N MET A 1 -14.48 14.20 38.03
CA MET A 1 -14.06 15.18 37.02
C MET A 1 -13.17 14.45 36.04
N ALA A 2 -13.68 14.15 34.85
CA ALA A 2 -12.85 13.64 33.77
C ALA A 2 -11.95 14.79 33.29
N PRO A 3 -10.66 14.53 32.99
CA PRO A 3 -9.81 15.54 32.39
C PRO A 3 -10.37 15.88 31.02
N GLY A 4 -10.76 17.14 30.82
CA GLY A 4 -11.16 17.66 29.53
C GLY A 4 -10.01 17.45 28.56
N THR A 5 -10.22 16.62 27.54
CA THR A 5 -9.34 16.48 26.39
C THR A 5 -9.31 17.84 25.69
N SER A 6 -8.25 18.62 25.95
CA SER A 6 -7.93 19.81 25.18
C SER A 6 -7.71 19.32 23.75
N THR A 7 -8.70 19.55 22.88
CA THR A 7 -8.52 19.37 21.43
C THR A 7 -7.35 20.25 21.01
N GLY A 8 -6.23 19.62 20.65
CA GLY A 8 -5.05 20.34 20.16
C GLY A 8 -5.44 21.23 18.96
N SER A 9 -4.85 22.41 18.84
CA SER A 9 -5.08 23.20 17.63
C SER A 9 -4.60 22.41 16.42
N LEU A 10 -5.24 22.60 15.27
CA LEU A 10 -4.86 21.90 14.05
C LEU A 10 -3.35 22.04 13.75
N ASP A 11 -2.77 23.21 13.98
CA ASP A 11 -1.34 23.45 13.76
C ASP A 11 -0.47 22.62 14.72
N GLN A 12 -0.85 22.52 15.99
CA GLN A 12 -0.18 21.65 16.95
C GLN A 12 -0.20 20.18 16.49
N LEU A 13 -1.33 19.69 15.98
CA LEU A 13 -1.43 18.31 15.46
C LEU A 13 -0.47 18.10 14.27
N PHE A 14 -0.30 19.10 13.40
CA PHE A 14 0.67 19.01 12.30
C PHE A 14 2.12 19.03 12.77
N ASP A 15 2.44 19.76 13.84
CA ASP A 15 3.78 19.73 14.47
C ASP A 15 4.03 18.37 15.10
N ASP A 16 3.04 17.77 15.75
CA ASP A 16 3.12 16.46 16.40
C ASP A 16 3.33 15.30 15.39
N LEU A 17 3.05 15.50 14.10
CA LEU A 17 3.40 14.51 13.06
C LEU A 17 4.90 14.25 12.98
N GLY A 18 5.73 15.23 13.31
CA GLY A 18 7.19 15.13 13.36
C GLY A 18 7.74 14.67 14.71
N HIS A 19 6.89 14.43 15.70
CA HIS A 19 7.33 14.11 17.06
C HIS A 19 8.12 12.78 17.10
N PRO A 20 9.23 12.68 17.86
CA PRO A 20 10.04 11.45 17.91
C PRO A 20 9.31 10.27 18.58
N ASN A 21 8.31 10.52 19.42
CA ASN A 21 7.49 9.49 20.04
C ASN A 21 6.35 9.07 19.10
N PRO A 22 6.32 7.78 18.63
CA PRO A 22 5.25 7.28 17.76
C PRO A 22 3.85 7.35 18.35
N TYR A 23 3.72 7.31 19.66
CA TYR A 23 2.43 7.45 20.35
C TYR A 23 1.83 8.83 20.12
N VAL A 24 2.62 9.90 20.27
CA VAL A 24 2.18 11.28 20.01
C VAL A 24 1.74 11.44 18.55
N GLN A 25 2.51 10.88 17.61
CA GLN A 25 2.12 10.89 16.20
C GLN A 25 0.77 10.19 15.97
N THR A 26 0.57 9.03 16.59
CA THR A 26 -0.68 8.26 16.43
C THR A 26 -1.89 9.00 16.99
N GLU A 27 -1.75 9.60 18.18
CA GLU A 27 -2.83 10.42 18.76
C GLU A 27 -3.15 11.61 17.86
N ALA A 28 -2.13 12.28 17.30
CA ALA A 28 -2.34 13.37 16.34
C ALA A 28 -3.12 12.92 15.10
N PHE A 29 -2.80 11.75 14.52
CA PHE A 29 -3.53 11.18 13.38
C PHE A 29 -5.01 10.92 13.72
N LEU A 30 -5.25 10.31 14.87
CA LEU A 30 -6.61 9.98 15.31
C LEU A 30 -7.43 11.24 15.60
N GLU A 31 -6.83 12.24 16.22
CA GLU A 31 -7.48 13.52 16.52
C GLU A 31 -7.83 14.29 15.24
N MET A 32 -6.92 14.31 14.25
CA MET A 32 -7.19 14.87 12.93
C MET A 32 -8.41 14.22 12.28
N VAL A 33 -8.50 12.88 12.30
CA VAL A 33 -9.64 12.18 11.69
C VAL A 33 -10.94 12.44 12.43
N ARG A 34 -10.90 12.49 13.77
CA ARG A 34 -12.11 12.65 14.60
C ARG A 34 -12.69 14.07 14.53
N HIS A 35 -11.83 15.08 14.58
CA HIS A 35 -12.27 16.46 14.82
C HIS A 35 -11.88 17.47 13.74
N HIS A 36 -10.91 17.15 12.88
CA HIS A 36 -10.36 18.10 11.91
C HIS A 36 -10.24 17.51 10.49
N ALA A 37 -11.01 16.47 10.16
CA ALA A 37 -10.79 15.70 8.95
C ALA A 37 -10.82 16.53 7.66
N ASP A 38 -11.79 17.42 7.50
CA ASP A 38 -11.95 18.22 6.27
C ASP A 38 -10.83 19.25 6.09
N ALA A 39 -10.29 19.78 7.20
CA ALA A 39 -9.16 20.71 7.17
C ALA A 39 -7.80 19.98 7.06
N SER A 40 -7.68 18.78 7.65
CA SER A 40 -6.44 18.03 7.68
C SER A 40 -6.14 17.35 6.35
N LEU A 41 -7.14 16.76 5.70
CA LEU A 41 -6.93 15.95 4.49
C LEU A 41 -6.23 16.72 3.35
N PRO A 42 -6.64 17.94 2.98
CA PRO A 42 -5.93 18.71 1.96
C PRO A 42 -4.49 19.04 2.35
N ARG A 43 -4.24 19.39 3.62
CA ARG A 43 -2.88 19.70 4.11
C ARG A 43 -1.99 18.46 4.09
N LEU A 44 -2.49 17.28 4.47
CA LEU A 44 -1.75 16.02 4.42
C LEU A 44 -1.39 15.64 2.97
N LEU A 45 -2.31 15.85 2.02
CA LEU A 45 -2.03 15.63 0.60
C LEU A 45 -0.93 16.55 0.08
N LEU A 46 -0.91 17.83 0.50
CA LEU A 46 0.18 18.76 0.16
C LEU A 46 1.51 18.34 0.80
N MET A 47 1.50 17.72 1.97
CA MET A 47 2.72 17.22 2.61
C MET A 47 3.38 16.05 1.86
N LEU A 48 2.69 15.39 0.92
CA LEU A 48 3.30 14.39 0.06
C LEU A 48 4.35 14.99 -0.91
N ASP A 49 4.28 16.30 -1.15
CA ASP A 49 5.28 17.05 -1.95
C ASP A 49 6.47 17.56 -1.08
N HIS A 50 6.44 17.35 0.24
CA HIS A 50 7.43 17.93 1.13
C HIS A 50 8.82 17.32 0.92
N GLN A 51 9.87 18.17 0.88
CA GLN A 51 11.25 17.74 0.65
C GLN A 51 11.78 16.88 1.81
N ASP A 52 11.37 17.19 3.04
CA ASP A 52 11.72 16.38 4.21
C ASP A 52 11.01 15.03 4.19
N VAL A 53 11.82 13.97 4.14
CA VAL A 53 11.37 12.57 4.11
C VAL A 53 10.56 12.20 5.36
N VAL A 54 10.91 12.73 6.53
CA VAL A 54 10.21 12.43 7.80
C VAL A 54 8.79 12.96 7.75
N ARG A 55 8.62 14.22 7.33
CA ARG A 55 7.31 14.85 7.18
C ARG A 55 6.46 14.16 6.11
N ARG A 56 7.06 13.82 4.97
CA ARG A 56 6.36 13.10 3.90
C ARG A 56 5.88 11.71 4.36
N ARG A 57 6.73 10.95 5.09
CA ARG A 57 6.35 9.65 5.66
C ARG A 57 5.27 9.76 6.73
N ALA A 58 5.30 10.82 7.53
CA ALA A 58 4.26 11.09 8.51
C ALA A 58 2.90 11.34 7.83
N ALA A 59 2.88 12.12 6.73
CA ALA A 59 1.68 12.33 5.92
C ALA A 59 1.13 11.02 5.34
N VAL A 60 1.99 10.13 4.81
CA VAL A 60 1.59 8.80 4.33
C VAL A 60 0.89 7.99 5.43
N ARG A 61 1.46 7.95 6.65
CA ARG A 61 0.86 7.23 7.77
C ARG A 61 -0.48 7.87 8.21
N ALA A 62 -0.53 9.19 8.29
CA ALA A 62 -1.77 9.91 8.64
C ALA A 62 -2.88 9.62 7.62
N LEU A 63 -2.58 9.71 6.30
CA LEU A 63 -3.54 9.37 5.23
C LEU A 63 -4.02 7.93 5.33
N GLY A 64 -3.18 7.01 5.80
CA GLY A 64 -3.58 5.64 6.11
C GLY A 64 -4.70 5.54 7.15
N VAL A 65 -4.79 6.48 8.09
CA VAL A 65 -5.87 6.52 9.11
C VAL A 65 -7.16 7.13 8.54
N PHE A 66 -7.03 8.03 7.54
CA PHE A 66 -8.20 8.62 6.84
C PHE A 66 -8.96 7.60 5.98
N ALA A 67 -8.34 6.49 5.64
CA ALA A 67 -8.95 5.35 4.95
C ALA A 67 -9.69 5.74 3.66
N ASP A 68 -10.97 5.36 3.55
CA ASP A 68 -11.85 5.63 2.40
C ASP A 68 -11.90 7.12 1.99
N ARG A 69 -11.86 8.04 2.95
CA ARG A 69 -11.85 9.48 2.68
C ARG A 69 -10.62 9.95 1.88
N ALA A 70 -9.50 9.26 2.02
CA ALA A 70 -8.26 9.61 1.33
C ALA A 70 -8.14 9.00 -0.07
N MET A 71 -8.86 7.92 -0.39
CA MET A 71 -8.63 7.13 -1.60
C MET A 71 -8.79 7.92 -2.90
N LEU A 72 -9.93 8.60 -3.09
CA LEU A 72 -10.16 9.38 -4.31
C LEU A 72 -9.23 10.61 -4.41
N PRO A 73 -9.01 11.39 -3.33
CA PRO A 73 -8.01 12.45 -3.34
C PRO A 73 -6.58 11.97 -3.65
N LEU A 74 -6.20 10.77 -3.19
CA LEU A 74 -4.90 10.16 -3.52
C LEU A 74 -4.81 9.78 -4.99
N ALA A 75 -5.88 9.23 -5.60
CA ALA A 75 -5.92 8.93 -7.03
C ALA A 75 -5.75 10.20 -7.87
N ALA A 76 -6.50 11.25 -7.53
CA ALA A 76 -6.39 12.54 -8.21
C ALA A 76 -4.97 13.11 -8.12
N LYS A 77 -4.36 13.06 -6.92
CA LYS A 77 -2.99 13.56 -6.71
C LYS A 77 -1.94 12.70 -7.45
N PHE A 78 -2.10 11.39 -7.48
CA PHE A 78 -1.23 10.49 -8.24
C PHE A 78 -1.20 10.88 -9.72
N HIS A 79 -2.36 11.04 -10.34
CA HIS A 79 -2.45 11.38 -11.76
C HIS A 79 -2.00 12.81 -12.08
N ALA A 80 -2.15 13.75 -11.14
CA ALA A 80 -1.74 15.15 -11.33
C ALA A 80 -0.23 15.37 -11.15
N SER A 81 0.51 14.43 -10.53
CA SER A 81 1.91 14.65 -10.18
C SER A 81 2.87 14.12 -11.25
N SER A 82 3.80 14.96 -11.71
CA SER A 82 4.97 14.56 -12.49
C SER A 82 6.14 14.05 -11.66
N ASP A 83 6.14 14.25 -10.33
CA ASP A 83 7.20 13.82 -9.43
C ASP A 83 6.97 12.35 -8.99
N ALA A 84 7.90 11.47 -9.36
CA ALA A 84 7.86 10.05 -9.00
C ALA A 84 7.87 9.82 -7.47
N THR A 85 8.48 10.73 -6.68
CA THR A 85 8.49 10.63 -5.21
C THR A 85 7.09 10.86 -4.66
N VAL A 86 6.35 11.81 -5.22
CA VAL A 86 4.96 12.10 -4.85
C VAL A 86 4.06 10.93 -5.26
N ARG A 87 4.18 10.45 -6.50
CA ARG A 87 3.41 9.29 -6.98
C ARG A 87 3.67 8.05 -6.11
N ALA A 88 4.94 7.76 -5.79
CA ALA A 88 5.27 6.67 -4.87
C ALA A 88 4.69 6.87 -3.46
N SER A 89 4.61 8.12 -2.97
CA SER A 89 4.01 8.43 -1.68
C SER A 89 2.50 8.22 -1.68
N CYS A 90 1.80 8.57 -2.78
CA CYS A 90 0.38 8.28 -2.96
C CYS A 90 0.13 6.75 -2.91
N VAL A 91 0.93 5.98 -3.66
CA VAL A 91 0.83 4.51 -3.68
C VAL A 91 1.09 3.89 -2.31
N LYS A 92 2.10 4.39 -1.58
CA LYS A 92 2.40 3.93 -0.21
C LYS A 92 1.28 4.27 0.78
N ALA A 93 0.56 5.39 0.56
CA ALA A 93 -0.61 5.71 1.37
C ALA A 93 -1.75 4.70 1.16
N TYR A 94 -1.98 4.21 -0.06
CA TYR A 94 -2.91 3.09 -0.29
C TYR A 94 -2.50 1.82 0.43
N ALA A 95 -1.21 1.45 0.39
CA ALA A 95 -0.71 0.30 1.14
C ALA A 95 -0.98 0.47 2.65
N GLN A 96 -0.78 1.68 3.18
CA GLN A 96 -1.05 1.98 4.58
C GLN A 96 -2.55 1.91 4.92
N ILE A 97 -3.43 2.40 4.03
CA ILE A 97 -4.89 2.29 4.19
C ILE A 97 -5.30 0.82 4.27
N ALA A 98 -4.88 0.01 3.30
CA ALA A 98 -5.22 -1.40 3.23
C ALA A 98 -4.66 -2.20 4.41
N SER A 99 -3.45 -1.89 4.86
CA SER A 99 -2.83 -2.49 6.05
C SER A 99 -3.58 -2.12 7.34
N ASN A 100 -4.04 -0.87 7.48
CA ASN A 100 -4.80 -0.44 8.65
C ASN A 100 -6.23 -0.98 8.67
N ARG A 101 -6.79 -1.29 7.49
CA ARG A 101 -8.15 -1.82 7.32
C ARG A 101 -8.16 -3.00 6.33
N PRO A 102 -7.73 -4.19 6.76
CA PRO A 102 -7.76 -5.38 5.91
C PRO A 102 -9.16 -5.65 5.36
N GLY A 103 -9.24 -5.86 4.04
CA GLY A 103 -10.51 -6.11 3.35
C GLY A 103 -11.34 -4.86 3.06
N ILE A 104 -10.76 -3.65 3.22
CA ILE A 104 -11.43 -2.41 2.80
C ILE A 104 -11.75 -2.48 1.30
N ASP A 105 -12.94 -2.02 0.93
CA ASP A 105 -13.33 -1.91 -0.47
C ASP A 105 -12.64 -0.69 -1.10
N VAL A 106 -11.85 -0.95 -2.14
CA VAL A 106 -11.09 0.10 -2.86
C VAL A 106 -11.94 0.54 -4.07
N PRO A 107 -12.31 1.84 -4.15
CA PRO A 107 -13.10 2.35 -5.27
C PRO A 107 -12.42 2.11 -6.63
N PRO A 108 -13.20 1.98 -7.72
CA PRO A 108 -12.65 1.73 -9.06
C PRO A 108 -11.59 2.73 -9.51
N GLU A 109 -11.77 4.01 -9.21
CA GLU A 109 -10.82 5.07 -9.55
C GLU A 109 -9.49 4.93 -8.79
N ALA A 110 -9.54 4.51 -7.53
CA ALA A 110 -8.36 4.25 -6.73
C ALA A 110 -7.64 2.98 -7.19
N MET A 111 -8.40 1.94 -7.57
CA MET A 111 -7.86 0.72 -8.17
C MET A 111 -7.19 1.03 -9.52
N ALA A 112 -7.82 1.85 -10.37
CA ALA A 112 -7.23 2.30 -11.64
C ALA A 112 -5.93 3.09 -11.45
N ALA A 113 -5.82 3.90 -10.38
CA ALA A 113 -4.58 4.59 -10.06
C ALA A 113 -3.46 3.60 -9.64
N LEU A 114 -3.81 2.54 -8.88
CA LEU A 114 -2.85 1.48 -8.53
C LEU A 114 -2.44 0.65 -9.75
N GLU A 115 -3.35 0.36 -10.67
CA GLU A 115 -3.06 -0.31 -11.93
C GLU A 115 -2.15 0.56 -12.82
N ALA A 116 -2.44 1.85 -12.96
CA ALA A 116 -1.59 2.78 -13.68
C ALA A 116 -0.18 2.85 -13.08
N ALA A 117 -0.07 2.80 -11.75
CA ALA A 117 1.21 2.80 -11.05
C ALA A 117 2.07 1.54 -11.32
N LEU A 118 1.48 0.40 -11.71
CA LEU A 118 2.24 -0.78 -12.16
C LEU A 118 3.05 -0.51 -13.43
N HIS A 119 2.60 0.44 -14.24
CA HIS A 119 3.20 0.82 -15.52
C HIS A 119 3.96 2.15 -15.45
N ASP A 120 4.23 2.66 -14.25
CA ASP A 120 4.98 3.89 -14.05
C ASP A 120 6.44 3.75 -14.51
N ASP A 121 6.97 4.79 -15.15
CA ASP A 121 8.37 4.83 -15.60
C ASP A 121 9.38 4.71 -14.43
N SER A 122 8.97 5.08 -13.23
CA SER A 122 9.78 4.93 -12.02
C SER A 122 9.63 3.52 -11.43
N PRO A 123 10.71 2.72 -11.39
CA PRO A 123 10.68 1.40 -10.76
C PRO A 123 10.22 1.43 -9.30
N VAL A 124 10.50 2.53 -8.58
CA VAL A 124 10.08 2.71 -7.18
C VAL A 124 8.56 2.82 -7.08
N VAL A 125 7.91 3.53 -8.00
CA VAL A 125 6.44 3.63 -8.06
C VAL A 125 5.84 2.27 -8.41
N ALA A 126 6.35 1.63 -9.45
CA ALA A 126 5.86 0.35 -9.95
C ALA A 126 5.96 -0.78 -8.90
N ILE A 127 7.08 -0.91 -8.20
CA ILE A 127 7.23 -1.89 -7.10
C ILE A 127 6.35 -1.53 -5.91
N SER A 128 6.23 -0.22 -5.57
CA SER A 128 5.31 0.20 -4.50
C SER A 128 3.86 -0.15 -4.83
N ALA A 129 3.45 -0.12 -6.11
CA ALA A 129 2.12 -0.52 -6.56
C ALA A 129 1.86 -2.02 -6.32
N VAL A 130 2.82 -2.88 -6.66
CA VAL A 130 2.71 -4.33 -6.38
C VAL A 130 2.53 -4.57 -4.88
N MET A 131 3.32 -3.89 -4.04
CA MET A 131 3.22 -4.00 -2.58
C MET A 131 1.86 -3.50 -2.06
N ALA A 132 1.36 -2.38 -2.60
CA ALA A 132 0.05 -1.83 -2.22
C ALA A 132 -1.09 -2.78 -2.61
N LEU A 133 -1.07 -3.33 -3.83
CA LEU A 133 -2.04 -4.33 -4.30
C LEU A 133 -1.99 -5.60 -3.43
N GLY A 134 -0.81 -6.02 -2.97
CA GLY A 134 -0.66 -7.12 -2.01
C GLY A 134 -1.40 -6.86 -0.69
N GLN A 135 -1.37 -5.62 -0.18
CA GLN A 135 -2.12 -5.22 1.02
C GLN A 135 -3.63 -5.11 0.78
N VAL A 136 -4.06 -4.67 -0.42
CA VAL A 136 -5.47 -4.68 -0.84
C VAL A 136 -6.03 -6.10 -0.85
N GLY A 137 -5.23 -7.08 -1.24
CA GLY A 137 -5.54 -8.49 -1.13
C GLY A 137 -6.51 -8.96 -2.22
N ARG A 138 -7.63 -9.59 -1.82
CA ARG A 138 -8.52 -10.32 -2.73
C ARG A 138 -9.02 -9.49 -3.92
N GLN A 139 -9.36 -8.23 -3.72
CA GLN A 139 -9.85 -7.35 -4.80
C GLN A 139 -8.77 -7.12 -5.87
N ALA A 140 -7.49 -7.08 -5.48
CA ALA A 140 -6.35 -6.89 -6.37
C ALA A 140 -5.78 -8.18 -6.96
N LEU A 141 -6.33 -9.36 -6.58
CA LEU A 141 -5.80 -10.65 -7.00
C LEU A 141 -5.65 -10.80 -8.53
N PRO A 142 -6.63 -10.42 -9.38
CA PRO A 142 -6.47 -10.52 -10.82
C PRO A 142 -5.26 -9.75 -11.36
N LEU A 143 -5.02 -8.53 -10.86
CA LEU A 143 -3.87 -7.70 -11.24
C LEU A 143 -2.55 -8.33 -10.78
N LEU A 144 -2.49 -8.84 -9.55
CA LEU A 144 -1.28 -9.50 -9.04
C LEU A 144 -0.94 -10.77 -9.82
N LEU A 145 -1.93 -11.59 -10.20
CA LEU A 145 -1.73 -12.78 -11.03
C LEU A 145 -1.23 -12.41 -12.44
N GLN A 146 -1.70 -11.29 -12.99
CA GLN A 146 -1.17 -10.75 -14.25
C GLN A 146 0.28 -10.29 -14.11
N VAL A 147 0.62 -9.61 -13.01
CA VAL A 147 1.99 -9.16 -12.74
C VAL A 147 2.94 -10.35 -12.56
N CYS A 148 2.51 -11.43 -11.88
CA CYS A 148 3.32 -12.65 -11.74
C CYS A 148 3.74 -13.25 -13.11
N ARG A 149 2.87 -13.14 -14.11
CA ARG A 149 3.11 -13.62 -15.49
C ARG A 149 3.78 -12.58 -16.39
N GLY A 150 4.01 -11.38 -15.84
CA GLY A 150 4.59 -10.25 -16.57
C GLY A 150 6.06 -10.44 -16.90
N LYS A 151 6.56 -9.63 -17.84
CA LYS A 151 7.96 -9.66 -18.27
C LYS A 151 8.91 -8.89 -17.35
N ASN A 152 8.39 -8.11 -16.42
CA ASN A 152 9.22 -7.37 -15.47
C ASN A 152 9.53 -8.27 -14.29
N GLU A 153 10.75 -8.79 -14.26
CA GLU A 153 11.26 -9.72 -13.26
C GLU A 153 11.05 -9.19 -11.82
N ALA A 154 11.46 -7.96 -11.57
CA ALA A 154 11.37 -7.37 -10.22
C ALA A 154 9.91 -7.26 -9.74
N GLN A 155 8.98 -6.90 -10.62
CA GLN A 155 7.57 -6.85 -10.30
C GLN A 155 6.99 -8.25 -10.12
N ALA A 156 7.37 -9.23 -10.97
CA ALA A 156 6.92 -10.60 -10.86
C ALA A 156 7.36 -11.24 -9.54
N VAL A 157 8.63 -11.08 -9.14
CA VAL A 157 9.14 -11.53 -7.83
C VAL A 157 8.37 -10.87 -6.68
N ALA A 158 8.13 -9.56 -6.76
CA ALA A 158 7.37 -8.85 -5.74
C ALA A 158 5.91 -9.35 -5.64
N ALA A 159 5.25 -9.63 -6.78
CA ALA A 159 3.90 -10.15 -6.83
C ALA A 159 3.80 -11.58 -6.29
N VAL A 160 4.72 -12.47 -6.66
CA VAL A 160 4.83 -13.81 -6.09
C VAL A 160 5.01 -13.74 -4.57
N THR A 161 5.89 -12.86 -4.11
CA THR A 161 6.13 -12.65 -2.67
C THR A 161 4.87 -12.14 -1.95
N ALA A 162 4.14 -11.20 -2.55
CA ALA A 162 2.89 -10.68 -1.99
C ALA A 162 1.78 -11.74 -1.90
N LEU A 163 1.78 -12.72 -2.81
CA LEU A 163 0.81 -13.81 -2.85
C LEU A 163 1.25 -15.08 -2.10
N ALA A 164 2.48 -15.16 -1.61
CA ALA A 164 3.08 -16.36 -1.02
C ALA A 164 2.34 -16.96 0.20
N GLY A 165 1.47 -16.18 0.85
CA GLY A 165 0.64 -16.64 1.98
C GLY A 165 -0.83 -16.88 1.60
N SER A 166 -1.19 -16.75 0.32
CA SER A 166 -2.57 -16.90 -0.14
C SER A 166 -2.93 -18.36 -0.33
N ASP A 167 -4.08 -18.77 0.19
CA ASP A 167 -4.70 -20.09 -0.02
C ASP A 167 -5.63 -20.15 -1.25
N HIS A 168 -5.71 -19.05 -2.01
CA HIS A 168 -6.60 -18.95 -3.16
C HIS A 168 -6.17 -19.93 -4.27
N PRO A 169 -7.10 -20.72 -4.85
CA PRO A 169 -6.78 -21.73 -5.85
C PRO A 169 -6.06 -21.18 -7.09
N ASP A 170 -6.44 -19.98 -7.53
CA ASP A 170 -5.82 -19.33 -8.70
C ASP A 170 -4.36 -18.95 -8.45
N VAL A 171 -3.98 -18.65 -7.20
CA VAL A 171 -2.57 -18.41 -6.83
C VAL A 171 -1.77 -19.70 -6.95
N THR A 172 -2.31 -20.79 -6.40
CA THR A 172 -1.67 -22.11 -6.52
C THR A 172 -1.54 -22.52 -7.99
N ALA A 173 -2.58 -22.33 -8.79
CA ALA A 173 -2.56 -22.64 -10.23
C ALA A 173 -1.51 -21.79 -10.97
N CYS A 174 -1.45 -20.48 -10.71
CA CYS A 174 -0.45 -19.60 -11.29
C CYS A 174 0.99 -20.01 -10.92
N PHE A 175 1.23 -20.34 -9.66
CA PHE A 175 2.56 -20.76 -9.21
C PHE A 175 2.98 -22.10 -9.80
N LEU A 176 2.07 -23.07 -9.95
CA LEU A 176 2.34 -24.33 -10.63
C LEU A 176 2.65 -24.11 -12.12
N GLU A 177 1.89 -23.27 -12.79
CA GLU A 177 2.16 -22.88 -14.18
C GLU A 177 3.55 -22.28 -14.33
N LEU A 178 3.92 -21.28 -13.51
CA LEU A 178 5.22 -20.64 -13.54
C LEU A 178 6.37 -21.59 -13.18
N SER A 179 6.12 -22.57 -12.29
CA SER A 179 7.15 -23.55 -11.88
C SER A 179 7.51 -24.56 -12.98
N THR A 180 6.65 -24.74 -13.99
CA THR A 180 6.82 -25.71 -15.08
C THR A 180 7.12 -25.08 -16.43
N ALA A 181 6.95 -23.76 -16.57
CA ALA A 181 7.18 -23.04 -17.81
C ALA A 181 8.68 -22.80 -18.03
N GLU A 182 9.22 -23.27 -19.16
CA GLU A 182 10.63 -23.08 -19.55
C GLU A 182 11.02 -21.60 -19.73
N THR A 183 10.04 -20.72 -19.93
CA THR A 183 10.24 -19.29 -20.14
C THR A 183 10.23 -18.48 -18.85
N THR A 184 10.02 -19.10 -17.69
CA THR A 184 10.01 -18.42 -16.40
C THR A 184 11.42 -17.97 -16.03
N ASP A 185 11.56 -16.70 -15.68
CA ASP A 185 12.83 -16.15 -15.21
C ASP A 185 13.35 -16.92 -13.98
N PRO A 186 14.65 -17.18 -13.86
CA PRO A 186 15.22 -17.99 -12.78
C PRO A 186 14.93 -17.44 -11.36
N TYR A 187 14.93 -16.12 -11.16
CA TYR A 187 14.62 -15.51 -9.85
C TYR A 187 13.13 -15.61 -9.51
N VAL A 188 12.27 -15.46 -10.53
CA VAL A 188 10.84 -15.69 -10.37
C VAL A 188 10.58 -17.15 -10.02
N LEU A 189 11.22 -18.09 -10.73
CA LEU A 189 11.09 -19.52 -10.48
C LEU A 189 11.51 -19.91 -9.07
N GLU A 190 12.66 -19.43 -8.59
CA GLU A 190 13.15 -19.67 -7.22
C GLU A 190 12.14 -19.15 -6.18
N THR A 191 11.60 -17.94 -6.40
CA THR A 191 10.61 -17.33 -5.52
C THR A 191 9.31 -18.14 -5.49
N VAL A 192 8.85 -18.62 -6.65
CA VAL A 192 7.67 -19.47 -6.79
C VAL A 192 7.85 -20.80 -6.05
N ILE A 193 8.98 -21.49 -6.25
CA ILE A 193 9.27 -22.75 -5.57
C ILE A 193 9.29 -22.59 -4.06
N SER A 194 9.95 -21.54 -3.55
CA SER A 194 9.99 -21.20 -2.13
C SER A 194 8.60 -20.91 -1.57
N SER A 195 7.74 -20.26 -2.35
CA SER A 195 6.36 -19.93 -1.95
C SER A 195 5.46 -21.16 -1.92
N LEU A 196 5.56 -22.06 -2.92
CA LEU A 196 4.82 -23.34 -2.94
C LEU A 196 5.21 -24.24 -1.76
N ALA A 197 6.50 -24.32 -1.43
CA ALA A 197 6.97 -25.09 -0.27
C ALA A 197 6.36 -24.58 1.05
N ARG A 198 6.24 -23.25 1.20
CA ARG A 198 5.63 -22.62 2.38
C ARG A 198 4.13 -22.92 2.50
N VAL A 199 3.39 -22.87 1.37
CA VAL A 199 1.96 -23.22 1.34
C VAL A 199 1.75 -24.69 1.71
N ALA A 200 2.59 -25.60 1.20
CA ALA A 200 2.52 -27.03 1.53
C ALA A 200 2.76 -27.27 3.04
N ASP A 201 3.76 -26.61 3.63
CA ASP A 201 4.07 -26.72 5.07
C ASP A 201 2.91 -26.20 5.95
N LEU A 202 2.26 -25.07 5.56
CA LEU A 202 1.11 -24.54 6.27
C LEU A 202 -0.09 -25.51 6.25
N ARG A 203 -0.37 -26.15 5.12
CA ARG A 203 -1.44 -27.16 5.00
C ARG A 203 -1.18 -28.40 5.85
N MET A 204 0.07 -28.85 5.91
CA MET A 204 0.45 -30.01 6.77
C MET A 204 0.32 -29.71 8.27
N ARG A 205 0.48 -28.46 8.68
CA ARG A 205 0.32 -28.05 10.09
C ARG A 205 -1.14 -27.88 10.52
N GLN A 206 -2.07 -27.76 9.58
CA GLN A 206 -3.51 -27.59 9.83
C GLN A 206 -4.30 -28.90 9.72
N ALA A 207 -3.68 -29.99 9.21
CA ALA A 207 -4.23 -31.33 9.10
C ALA A 207 -3.87 -32.18 10.32
#